data_3372ecadb0e20c047c4d85bb2386a0bc
#
_entry.id   3372ecadb0e20c047c4d85bb2386a0bc
#
_cell.length_a   1.000
_cell.length_b   1.000
_cell.length_c   1.000
_cell.angle_alpha   90.00
_cell.angle_beta   90.00
_cell.angle_gamma   90.00
#
_symmetry.space_group_name_H-M   'P 1'
#
loop_
_entity.id
_entity.type
_entity.pdbx_description
1 polymer ?
#
loop_
_entity_poly.entity_id
_entity_poly.type
_entity_poly.pdbx_seq_one_letter_code
_entity_poly.pdbx_strand_id
1 'polypeptide(L)'
;MLYIELAWRNLFRNTRRTLLTCLLISTGLAVLIFADGAIRGMEKLMIGSVTKTLQGEAQINRLGFRDNFDVDLYIENPTTILGKLTEDERLSAYSLRVLSGGMIGSAYNSAGGVIYGINPEQEKEVSRIRDAISEGNYLSGKSRELLIGTTLADLLEVKLGDRIVLTAANVDTNELTQDLFRISGIFEFGAREFDEGFVFVNLSAAQKLLGMEGGIHQIVLQFKDPKTSRDNLSLSYQDLEDKEIEITGWLGLQPSIGAMLEYTNLGTAIIGGILFILISLGVINSLFMSIYERIYEFGVIRAIGTSRFEIISLVLVEAFFLGLLSAFLGLIVGLLFSYYYSINGLPLGEMEVSGIMLGNGNLYTELAPYQVIFLPLYVILLTLITAIYPAFFASRIVPTRALQRAL
;
A
#
# COMPACT_ATOMS: atom_id res chain seq x y z
N MET A 1 46.89 0.42 -8.33
CA MET A 1 46.57 0.73 -9.73
C MET A 1 46.64 -0.51 -10.61
N LEU A 2 47.70 -1.32 -10.61
CA LEU A 2 47.86 -2.48 -11.49
C LEU A 2 46.70 -3.51 -11.43
N TYR A 3 46.17 -3.83 -10.24
CA TYR A 3 45.06 -4.80 -10.08
C TYR A 3 43.73 -4.30 -10.67
N ILE A 4 43.50 -3.00 -10.65
CA ILE A 4 42.30 -2.38 -11.21
C ILE A 4 42.30 -2.46 -12.74
N GLU A 5 43.44 -2.12 -13.36
CA GLU A 5 43.62 -2.23 -14.82
C GLU A 5 43.50 -3.69 -15.30
N LEU A 6 44.12 -4.62 -14.57
CA LEU A 6 44.07 -6.03 -14.89
C LEU A 6 42.63 -6.58 -14.77
N ALA A 7 41.92 -6.25 -13.69
CA ALA A 7 40.54 -6.69 -13.49
C ALA A 7 39.62 -6.17 -14.60
N TRP A 8 39.75 -4.90 -14.95
CA TRP A 8 38.98 -4.29 -16.04
C TRP A 8 39.22 -4.97 -17.39
N ARG A 9 40.51 -5.17 -17.77
CA ARG A 9 40.86 -5.86 -19.03
C ARG A 9 40.40 -7.30 -19.04
N ASN A 10 40.42 -7.98 -17.90
CA ASN A 10 39.97 -9.37 -17.76
C ASN A 10 38.46 -9.52 -18.02
N LEU A 11 37.66 -8.55 -17.58
CA LEU A 11 36.23 -8.53 -17.77
C LEU A 11 35.82 -8.56 -19.26
N PHE A 12 36.59 -7.85 -20.11
CA PHE A 12 36.31 -7.76 -21.56
C PHE A 12 37.01 -8.83 -22.40
N ARG A 13 37.86 -9.68 -21.82
CA ARG A 13 38.54 -10.75 -22.54
C ARG A 13 37.59 -11.87 -23.00
N ASN A 14 36.54 -12.14 -22.22
CA ASN A 14 35.48 -13.09 -22.61
C ASN A 14 34.12 -12.40 -22.56
N THR A 15 33.85 -11.59 -23.60
CA THR A 15 32.67 -10.71 -23.68
C THR A 15 31.36 -11.46 -23.61
N ARG A 16 31.26 -12.67 -24.18
CA ARG A 16 30.01 -13.47 -24.16
C ARG A 16 29.64 -13.87 -22.73
N ARG A 17 30.59 -14.36 -21.92
CA ARG A 17 30.35 -14.76 -20.55
C ARG A 17 30.00 -13.57 -19.68
N THR A 18 30.79 -12.50 -19.77
CA THR A 18 30.56 -11.26 -19.02
C THR A 18 29.20 -10.68 -19.34
N LEU A 19 28.82 -10.65 -20.62
CA LEU A 19 27.51 -10.18 -21.05
C LEU A 19 26.38 -11.04 -20.44
N LEU A 20 26.47 -12.37 -20.51
CA LEU A 20 25.43 -13.27 -19.94
C LEU A 20 25.30 -13.09 -18.43
N THR A 21 26.43 -12.94 -17.72
CA THR A 21 26.40 -12.71 -16.27
C THR A 21 25.84 -11.32 -15.94
N CYS A 22 26.24 -10.30 -16.68
CA CYS A 22 25.67 -8.96 -16.55
C CYS A 22 24.17 -8.95 -16.82
N LEU A 23 23.71 -9.64 -17.86
CA LEU A 23 22.28 -9.77 -18.15
C LEU A 23 21.52 -10.46 -17.03
N LEU A 24 22.07 -11.54 -16.48
CA LEU A 24 21.45 -12.26 -15.36
C LEU A 24 21.29 -11.34 -14.14
N ILE A 25 22.36 -10.67 -13.72
CA ILE A 25 22.36 -9.80 -12.54
C ILE A 25 21.48 -8.56 -12.79
N SER A 26 21.60 -7.94 -13.98
CA SER A 26 20.82 -6.75 -14.32
C SER A 26 19.33 -7.03 -14.45
N THR A 27 18.95 -8.18 -15.03
CA THR A 27 17.55 -8.60 -15.08
C THR A 27 17.01 -8.89 -13.67
N GLY A 28 17.79 -9.56 -12.83
CA GLY A 28 17.41 -9.80 -11.45
C GLY A 28 17.16 -8.50 -10.67
N LEU A 29 18.05 -7.50 -10.81
CA LEU A 29 17.87 -6.20 -10.20
C LEU A 29 16.68 -5.44 -10.79
N ALA A 30 16.50 -5.47 -12.11
CA ALA A 30 15.36 -4.82 -12.78
C ALA A 30 14.03 -5.39 -12.31
N VAL A 31 13.91 -6.72 -12.21
CA VAL A 31 12.73 -7.40 -11.67
C VAL A 31 12.50 -7.00 -10.20
N LEU A 32 13.55 -6.91 -9.40
CA LEU A 32 13.45 -6.54 -8.00
C LEU A 32 12.95 -5.10 -7.81
N ILE A 33 13.46 -4.15 -8.62
CA ILE A 33 12.98 -2.75 -8.62
C ILE A 33 11.52 -2.67 -9.06
N PHE A 34 11.15 -3.38 -10.11
CA PHE A 34 9.78 -3.39 -10.62
C PHE A 34 8.81 -4.02 -9.62
N ALA A 35 9.16 -5.17 -9.03
CA ALA A 35 8.35 -5.87 -8.05
C ALA A 35 8.12 -5.02 -6.79
N ASP A 36 9.18 -4.39 -6.25
CA ASP A 36 9.05 -3.48 -5.11
C ASP A 36 8.17 -2.26 -5.44
N GLY A 37 8.32 -1.67 -6.63
CA GLY A 37 7.47 -0.59 -7.11
C GLY A 37 6.00 -1.00 -7.26
N ALA A 38 5.72 -2.20 -7.77
CA ALA A 38 4.38 -2.74 -7.92
C ALA A 38 3.72 -3.02 -6.56
N ILE A 39 4.49 -3.58 -5.61
CA ILE A 39 4.01 -3.84 -4.25
C ILE A 39 3.64 -2.55 -3.53
N ARG A 40 4.46 -1.50 -3.62
CA ARG A 40 4.14 -0.19 -3.06
C ARG A 40 2.92 0.44 -3.70
N GLY A 41 2.78 0.29 -5.01
CA GLY A 41 1.58 0.71 -5.72
C GLY A 41 0.33 -0.01 -5.22
N MET A 42 0.44 -1.31 -4.97
CA MET A 42 -0.64 -2.13 -4.39
C MET A 42 -0.99 -1.69 -2.96
N GLU A 43 0.02 -1.48 -2.09
CA GLU A 43 -0.20 -0.93 -0.74
C GLU A 43 -0.95 0.40 -0.78
N LYS A 44 -0.51 1.32 -1.63
CA LYS A 44 -1.15 2.64 -1.77
C LYS A 44 -2.59 2.53 -2.29
N LEU A 45 -2.82 1.63 -3.26
CA LEU A 45 -4.14 1.37 -3.79
C LEU A 45 -5.07 0.80 -2.70
N MET A 46 -4.60 -0.19 -1.93
CA MET A 46 -5.36 -0.82 -0.83
C MET A 46 -5.68 0.18 0.28
N ILE A 47 -4.69 0.92 0.77
CA ILE A 47 -4.90 1.95 1.79
C ILE A 47 -5.86 3.02 1.26
N GLY A 48 -5.65 3.49 0.03
CA GLY A 48 -6.48 4.53 -0.57
C GLY A 48 -7.93 4.09 -0.82
N SER A 49 -8.18 2.82 -1.18
CA SER A 49 -9.55 2.33 -1.37
C SER A 49 -10.33 2.24 -0.06
N VAL A 50 -9.66 1.96 1.05
CA VAL A 50 -10.31 1.92 2.37
C VAL A 50 -10.47 3.30 2.96
N THR A 51 -9.39 4.06 3.02
CA THR A 51 -9.38 5.35 3.74
C THR A 51 -10.19 6.43 3.03
N LYS A 52 -10.26 6.40 1.70
CA LYS A 52 -10.96 7.43 0.91
C LYS A 52 -12.41 7.07 0.57
N THR A 53 -12.83 5.82 0.71
CA THR A 53 -14.22 5.44 0.38
C THR A 53 -15.19 6.00 1.39
N LEU A 54 -15.14 5.51 2.63
CA LEU A 54 -16.04 5.94 3.70
C LEU A 54 -15.36 6.03 5.06
N GLN A 55 -14.36 5.18 5.34
CA GLN A 55 -13.83 5.01 6.70
C GLN A 55 -12.92 6.15 7.17
N GLY A 56 -12.31 6.91 6.25
CA GLY A 56 -11.28 7.88 6.59
C GLY A 56 -9.95 7.23 7.00
N GLU A 57 -8.98 8.03 7.38
CA GLU A 57 -7.68 7.55 7.85
C GLU A 57 -7.66 7.27 9.35
N ALA A 58 -8.54 7.92 10.10
CA ALA A 58 -8.78 7.62 11.51
C ALA A 58 -10.19 8.01 11.91
N GLN A 59 -10.65 7.45 13.02
CA GLN A 59 -11.95 7.73 13.58
C GLN A 59 -11.85 7.98 15.08
N ILE A 60 -12.65 8.92 15.55
CA ILE A 60 -12.88 9.18 16.98
C ILE A 60 -14.32 8.79 17.26
N ASN A 61 -14.51 7.89 18.19
CA ASN A 61 -15.79 7.36 18.63
C ASN A 61 -15.89 7.34 20.15
N ARG A 62 -17.07 7.17 20.71
CA ARG A 62 -17.21 6.76 22.11
C ARG A 62 -16.70 5.32 22.26
N LEU A 63 -16.04 5.03 23.36
CA LEU A 63 -15.51 3.70 23.68
C LEU A 63 -16.58 2.61 23.56
N GLY A 64 -16.31 1.55 22.79
CA GLY A 64 -17.21 0.44 22.55
C GLY A 64 -18.27 0.68 21.47
N PHE A 65 -18.41 1.89 20.91
CA PHE A 65 -19.36 2.15 19.82
C PHE A 65 -19.17 1.24 18.62
N ARG A 66 -17.91 0.97 18.26
CA ARG A 66 -17.57 0.17 17.10
C ARG A 66 -17.88 -1.33 17.24
N ASP A 67 -18.01 -1.83 18.45
CA ASP A 67 -18.25 -3.27 18.69
C ASP A 67 -19.67 -3.69 18.28
N ASN A 68 -20.66 -2.84 18.56
CA ASN A 68 -22.05 -3.14 18.35
C ASN A 68 -22.82 -2.07 17.55
N PHE A 69 -22.20 -0.94 17.23
CA PHE A 69 -22.87 0.25 16.65
C PHE A 69 -24.08 0.71 17.47
N ASP A 70 -23.91 0.68 18.80
CA ASP A 70 -24.97 1.05 19.72
C ASP A 70 -25.25 2.56 19.67
N VAL A 71 -26.48 2.92 19.34
CA VAL A 71 -26.92 4.31 19.13
C VAL A 71 -26.78 5.15 20.40
N ASP A 72 -26.81 4.51 21.58
CA ASP A 72 -26.69 5.21 22.87
C ASP A 72 -25.23 5.62 23.18
N LEU A 73 -24.25 5.07 22.44
CA LEU A 73 -22.83 5.39 22.59
C LEU A 73 -22.42 6.56 21.67
N TYR A 74 -22.90 7.75 21.98
CA TYR A 74 -22.56 8.96 21.22
C TYR A 74 -21.80 9.99 22.05
N ILE A 75 -21.11 10.89 21.37
CA ILE A 75 -20.39 12.04 21.93
C ILE A 75 -21.38 13.21 22.01
N GLU A 76 -21.83 13.55 23.24
CA GLU A 76 -22.83 14.61 23.46
C GLU A 76 -22.30 15.98 23.06
N ASN A 77 -21.07 16.32 23.43
CA ASN A 77 -20.49 17.63 23.16
C ASN A 77 -19.10 17.49 22.51
N PRO A 78 -19.02 17.55 21.18
CA PRO A 78 -17.76 17.42 20.45
C PRO A 78 -16.88 18.68 20.49
N THR A 79 -17.32 19.77 21.09
CA THR A 79 -16.67 21.11 20.99
C THR A 79 -15.20 21.07 21.46
N THR A 80 -14.92 20.38 22.55
CA THR A 80 -13.55 20.28 23.08
C THR A 80 -12.64 19.50 22.11
N ILE A 81 -13.16 18.40 21.53
CA ILE A 81 -12.45 17.59 20.56
C ILE A 81 -12.17 18.41 19.31
N LEU A 82 -13.20 19.11 18.80
CA LEU A 82 -13.07 19.93 17.60
C LEU A 82 -12.08 21.08 17.78
N GLY A 83 -12.01 21.68 18.97
CA GLY A 83 -11.01 22.69 19.30
C GLY A 83 -9.58 22.17 19.09
N LYS A 84 -9.27 20.99 19.63
CA LYS A 84 -7.95 20.35 19.48
C LYS A 84 -7.68 19.91 18.03
N LEU A 85 -8.67 19.41 17.32
CA LEU A 85 -8.52 19.01 15.92
C LEU A 85 -8.22 20.21 15.00
N THR A 86 -8.78 21.38 15.31
CA THR A 86 -8.55 22.60 14.51
C THR A 86 -7.12 23.15 14.70
N GLU A 87 -6.47 22.83 15.81
CA GLU A 87 -5.09 23.23 16.10
C GLU A 87 -4.05 22.24 15.51
N ASP A 88 -4.46 21.06 15.08
CA ASP A 88 -3.53 20.06 14.52
C ASP A 88 -3.20 20.34 13.04
N GLU A 89 -2.03 20.90 12.79
CA GLU A 89 -1.53 21.19 11.44
C GLU A 89 -1.36 19.94 10.53
N ARG A 90 -1.32 18.74 11.10
CA ARG A 90 -1.19 17.48 10.33
C ARG A 90 -2.52 17.07 9.69
N LEU A 91 -3.63 17.54 10.26
CA LEU A 91 -4.97 17.26 9.76
C LEU A 91 -5.21 18.00 8.45
N SER A 92 -5.80 17.32 7.47
CA SER A 92 -6.25 17.90 6.22
C SER A 92 -7.71 18.30 6.27
N ALA A 93 -8.55 17.38 6.79
CA ALA A 93 -10.00 17.57 6.91
C ALA A 93 -10.57 16.66 8.01
N TYR A 94 -11.77 16.94 8.46
CA TYR A 94 -12.58 16.06 9.29
C TYR A 94 -14.07 16.17 8.94
N SER A 95 -14.83 15.15 9.26
CA SER A 95 -16.29 15.13 9.09
C SER A 95 -16.97 14.53 10.32
N LEU A 96 -18.09 15.12 10.69
CA LEU A 96 -18.95 14.67 11.78
C LEU A 96 -20.03 13.75 11.21
N ARG A 97 -20.24 12.61 11.88
CA ARG A 97 -21.23 11.64 11.44
C ARG A 97 -22.11 11.15 12.60
N VAL A 98 -23.35 10.90 12.24
CA VAL A 98 -24.30 10.16 13.07
C VAL A 98 -24.63 8.86 12.32
N LEU A 99 -24.59 7.73 13.03
CA LEU A 99 -24.84 6.40 12.46
C LEU A 99 -25.95 5.72 13.26
N SER A 100 -26.86 5.10 12.53
CA SER A 100 -27.89 4.26 13.16
C SER A 100 -28.28 3.12 12.24
N GLY A 101 -28.44 1.93 12.78
CA GLY A 101 -29.20 0.89 12.11
C GLY A 101 -30.67 1.29 12.00
N GLY A 102 -31.29 1.00 10.89
CA GLY A 102 -32.70 1.34 10.70
C GLY A 102 -33.36 0.59 9.56
N MET A 103 -34.67 0.84 9.40
CA MET A 103 -35.44 0.32 8.28
C MET A 103 -35.64 1.44 7.25
N ILE A 104 -35.38 1.09 5.99
CA ILE A 104 -35.51 1.96 4.83
C ILE A 104 -36.68 1.43 4.01
N GLY A 105 -37.76 2.21 3.94
CA GLY A 105 -39.03 1.76 3.32
C GLY A 105 -39.46 2.61 2.15
N SER A 106 -39.85 1.97 1.06
CA SER A 106 -40.56 2.57 -0.06
C SER A 106 -42.08 2.30 0.04
N ALA A 107 -42.82 2.65 -0.98
CA ALA A 107 -44.24 2.27 -1.09
C ALA A 107 -44.44 0.78 -1.39
N TYR A 108 -43.41 0.10 -1.85
CA TYR A 108 -43.46 -1.29 -2.34
C TYR A 108 -42.72 -2.26 -1.43
N ASN A 109 -41.51 -1.91 -1.00
CA ASN A 109 -40.61 -2.80 -0.27
C ASN A 109 -39.96 -2.09 0.91
N SER A 110 -39.36 -2.87 1.82
CA SER A 110 -38.52 -2.37 2.91
C SER A 110 -37.26 -3.22 3.07
N ALA A 111 -36.17 -2.58 3.45
CA ALA A 111 -34.91 -3.22 3.73
C ALA A 111 -34.29 -2.66 5.03
N GLY A 112 -33.49 -3.49 5.72
CA GLY A 112 -32.65 -3.02 6.80
C GLY A 112 -31.38 -2.38 6.23
N GLY A 113 -30.89 -1.33 6.86
CA GLY A 113 -29.64 -0.68 6.45
C GLY A 113 -29.11 0.28 7.51
N VAL A 114 -28.00 0.90 7.19
CA VAL A 114 -27.37 1.91 8.05
C VAL A 114 -27.65 3.31 7.51
N ILE A 115 -28.19 4.14 8.38
CA ILE A 115 -28.48 5.54 8.10
C ILE A 115 -27.26 6.36 8.56
N TYR A 116 -26.60 7.04 7.60
CA TYR A 116 -25.52 7.96 7.85
C TYR A 116 -26.03 9.40 7.77
N GLY A 117 -25.98 10.09 8.90
CA GLY A 117 -26.13 11.55 8.94
C GLY A 117 -24.77 12.20 8.75
N ILE A 118 -24.60 12.97 7.68
CA ILE A 118 -23.32 13.58 7.32
C ILE A 118 -23.46 15.09 7.13
N ASN A 119 -22.39 15.83 7.37
CA ASN A 119 -22.29 17.22 6.94
C ASN A 119 -21.77 17.25 5.49
N PRO A 120 -22.58 17.64 4.49
CA PRO A 120 -22.19 17.53 3.09
C PRO A 120 -20.94 18.31 2.72
N GLU A 121 -20.68 19.46 3.36
CA GLU A 121 -19.51 20.29 3.08
C GLU A 121 -18.21 19.70 3.65
N GLN A 122 -18.27 19.11 4.83
CA GLN A 122 -17.11 18.44 5.44
C GLN A 122 -16.85 17.08 4.80
N GLU A 123 -17.90 16.33 4.51
CA GLU A 123 -17.81 14.97 4.02
C GLU A 123 -17.14 14.85 2.64
N LYS A 124 -17.31 15.83 1.75
CA LYS A 124 -16.68 15.86 0.43
C LYS A 124 -15.15 15.88 0.47
N GLU A 125 -14.56 16.35 1.58
CA GLU A 125 -13.11 16.42 1.77
C GLU A 125 -12.53 15.13 2.38
N VAL A 126 -13.40 14.29 2.96
CA VAL A 126 -13.01 13.09 3.73
C VAL A 126 -13.35 11.79 2.99
N SER A 127 -14.44 11.78 2.23
CA SER A 127 -14.92 10.58 1.52
C SER A 127 -15.20 10.83 0.05
N ARG A 128 -15.34 9.72 -0.71
CA ARG A 128 -15.69 9.74 -2.14
C ARG A 128 -17.19 9.64 -2.42
N ILE A 129 -18.06 9.84 -1.43
CA ILE A 129 -19.50 9.74 -1.64
C ILE A 129 -19.98 10.65 -2.77
N ARG A 130 -19.42 11.86 -2.84
CA ARG A 130 -19.75 12.81 -3.90
C ARG A 130 -19.33 12.31 -5.29
N ASP A 131 -18.16 11.71 -5.40
CA ASP A 131 -17.62 11.23 -6.67
C ASP A 131 -18.30 9.91 -7.12
N ALA A 132 -18.93 9.21 -6.18
CA ALA A 132 -19.68 7.98 -6.42
C ALA A 132 -21.12 8.20 -6.90
N ILE A 133 -21.59 9.45 -7.04
CA ILE A 133 -22.94 9.72 -7.54
C ILE A 133 -23.03 9.32 -9.01
N SER A 134 -23.86 8.31 -9.28
CA SER A 134 -24.16 7.81 -10.62
C SER A 134 -25.34 8.55 -11.27
N GLU A 135 -26.37 8.91 -10.46
CA GLU A 135 -27.56 9.62 -10.92
C GLU A 135 -27.97 10.70 -9.92
N GLY A 136 -28.47 11.83 -10.44
CA GLY A 136 -28.98 12.94 -9.63
C GLY A 136 -27.89 13.87 -9.11
N ASN A 137 -28.07 14.36 -7.88
CA ASN A 137 -27.19 15.35 -7.26
C ASN A 137 -26.80 14.94 -5.86
N TYR A 138 -25.60 15.35 -5.45
CA TYR A 138 -25.12 15.23 -4.07
C TYR A 138 -26.00 16.07 -3.13
N LEU A 139 -25.95 15.79 -1.81
CA LEU A 139 -26.68 16.54 -0.79
C LEU A 139 -26.38 18.04 -0.85
N SER A 140 -27.42 18.85 -0.92
CA SER A 140 -27.31 20.31 -0.96
C SER A 140 -27.38 20.98 0.42
N GLY A 141 -27.58 20.18 1.48
CA GLY A 141 -27.76 20.65 2.86
C GLY A 141 -29.23 20.83 3.26
N LYS A 142 -30.19 20.52 2.40
CA LYS A 142 -31.62 20.54 2.77
C LYS A 142 -31.96 19.32 3.62
N SER A 143 -32.80 19.51 4.63
CA SER A 143 -33.10 18.50 5.66
C SER A 143 -33.76 17.22 5.18
N ARG A 144 -34.40 17.21 4.01
CA ARG A 144 -35.17 16.05 3.48
C ARG A 144 -34.57 15.42 2.23
N GLU A 145 -33.31 15.68 1.96
CA GLU A 145 -32.56 15.02 0.89
C GLU A 145 -31.96 13.71 1.40
N LEU A 146 -31.91 12.70 0.51
CA LEU A 146 -31.35 11.39 0.78
C LEU A 146 -30.57 10.90 -0.43
N LEU A 147 -29.40 10.29 -0.18
CA LEU A 147 -28.67 9.50 -1.16
C LEU A 147 -28.88 8.03 -0.85
N ILE A 148 -29.10 7.23 -1.89
CA ILE A 148 -29.29 5.79 -1.81
C ILE A 148 -28.34 5.05 -2.74
N GLY A 149 -27.87 3.87 -2.35
CA GLY A 149 -27.05 3.05 -3.24
C GLY A 149 -27.88 2.41 -4.36
N THR A 150 -27.26 2.14 -5.50
CA THR A 150 -27.91 1.56 -6.70
C THR A 150 -28.62 0.26 -6.39
N THR A 151 -27.94 -0.68 -5.71
CA THR A 151 -28.52 -1.99 -5.36
C THR A 151 -29.72 -1.86 -4.42
N LEU A 152 -29.65 -0.94 -3.44
CA LEU A 152 -30.76 -0.69 -2.53
C LEU A 152 -31.94 -0.01 -3.24
N ALA A 153 -31.67 0.90 -4.17
CA ALA A 153 -32.70 1.55 -4.98
C ALA A 153 -33.49 0.51 -5.84
N ASP A 154 -32.78 -0.43 -6.45
CA ASP A 154 -33.36 -1.53 -7.20
C ASP A 154 -34.21 -2.46 -6.29
N LEU A 155 -33.67 -2.81 -5.10
CA LEU A 155 -34.39 -3.66 -4.13
C LEU A 155 -35.69 -3.01 -3.63
N LEU A 156 -35.67 -1.70 -3.43
CA LEU A 156 -36.84 -0.94 -2.97
C LEU A 156 -37.76 -0.48 -4.12
N GLU A 157 -37.41 -0.77 -5.38
CA GLU A 157 -38.12 -0.38 -6.59
C GLU A 157 -38.37 1.13 -6.69
N VAL A 158 -37.32 1.94 -6.38
CA VAL A 158 -37.41 3.40 -6.34
C VAL A 158 -36.47 4.06 -7.32
N LYS A 159 -36.79 5.29 -7.69
CA LYS A 159 -36.02 6.15 -8.62
C LYS A 159 -35.74 7.50 -8.04
N LEU A 160 -34.88 8.24 -8.74
CA LEU A 160 -34.59 9.62 -8.39
C LEU A 160 -35.84 10.47 -8.20
N GLY A 161 -35.94 11.16 -7.08
CA GLY A 161 -37.10 11.99 -6.71
C GLY A 161 -38.23 11.29 -5.94
N ASP A 162 -38.20 9.96 -5.83
CA ASP A 162 -39.15 9.20 -5.03
C ASP A 162 -38.98 9.45 -3.53
N ARG A 163 -39.98 9.06 -2.77
CA ARG A 163 -40.05 9.23 -1.32
C ARG A 163 -39.67 7.94 -0.59
N ILE A 164 -38.81 8.08 0.40
CA ILE A 164 -38.33 7.00 1.30
C ILE A 164 -38.69 7.37 2.73
N VAL A 165 -39.20 6.41 3.49
CA VAL A 165 -39.40 6.51 4.94
C VAL A 165 -38.19 5.86 5.61
N LEU A 166 -37.49 6.62 6.47
CA LEU A 166 -36.49 6.09 7.36
C LEU A 166 -37.10 5.88 8.74
N THR A 167 -36.87 4.70 9.30
CA THR A 167 -37.32 4.33 10.66
C THR A 167 -36.10 3.96 11.48
N ALA A 168 -35.91 4.61 12.60
CA ALA A 168 -34.80 4.33 13.55
C ALA A 168 -35.27 4.45 14.99
N ALA A 169 -34.52 3.87 15.91
CA ALA A 169 -34.78 4.03 17.34
C ALA A 169 -34.31 5.41 17.81
N ASN A 170 -35.17 6.10 18.56
CA ASN A 170 -34.83 7.35 19.19
C ASN A 170 -34.05 7.07 20.50
N VAL A 171 -32.94 7.74 20.70
CA VAL A 171 -32.02 7.52 21.82
C VAL A 171 -32.65 7.89 23.17
N ASP A 172 -33.43 9.00 23.20
CA ASP A 172 -34.04 9.49 24.46
C ASP A 172 -35.24 8.66 24.92
N THR A 173 -36.07 8.23 23.95
CA THR A 173 -37.35 7.57 24.24
C THR A 173 -37.35 6.07 24.02
N ASN A 174 -36.31 5.56 23.33
CA ASN A 174 -36.22 4.18 22.86
C ASN A 174 -37.42 3.74 21.99
N GLU A 175 -38.17 4.70 21.44
CA GLU A 175 -39.30 4.47 20.56
C GLU A 175 -38.86 4.56 19.09
N LEU A 176 -39.57 3.87 18.18
CA LEU A 176 -39.30 3.97 16.75
C LEU A 176 -39.83 5.29 16.21
N THR A 177 -38.94 6.10 15.69
CA THR A 177 -39.23 7.38 15.04
C THR A 177 -39.13 7.21 13.53
N GLN A 178 -40.02 7.90 12.80
CA GLN A 178 -40.05 7.86 11.33
C GLN A 178 -39.99 9.27 10.76
N ASP A 179 -39.23 9.46 9.70
CA ASP A 179 -39.27 10.70 8.90
C ASP A 179 -39.22 10.36 7.41
N LEU A 180 -39.75 11.29 6.60
CA LEU A 180 -39.92 11.13 5.16
C LEU A 180 -38.84 11.93 4.41
N PHE A 181 -38.07 11.24 3.59
CA PHE A 181 -37.02 11.80 2.75
C PHE A 181 -37.36 11.68 1.26
N ARG A 182 -36.63 12.44 0.44
CA ARG A 182 -36.69 12.37 -1.01
C ARG A 182 -35.35 12.02 -1.56
N ILE A 183 -35.25 11.07 -2.48
CA ILE A 183 -34.03 10.67 -3.17
C ILE A 183 -33.52 11.85 -4.02
N SER A 184 -32.37 12.41 -3.65
CA SER A 184 -31.67 13.50 -4.39
C SER A 184 -30.60 12.97 -5.32
N GLY A 185 -30.03 11.79 -5.01
CA GLY A 185 -29.04 11.11 -5.82
C GLY A 185 -28.94 9.63 -5.51
N ILE A 186 -28.45 8.89 -6.49
CA ILE A 186 -28.13 7.47 -6.39
C ILE A 186 -26.63 7.35 -6.52
N PHE A 187 -25.98 6.62 -5.60
CA PHE A 187 -24.54 6.41 -5.62
C PHE A 187 -24.20 4.96 -5.95
N GLU A 188 -23.00 4.75 -6.48
CA GLU A 188 -22.42 3.46 -6.79
C GLU A 188 -20.95 3.44 -6.38
N PHE A 189 -20.63 2.72 -5.29
CA PHE A 189 -19.24 2.50 -4.86
C PHE A 189 -18.59 1.32 -5.59
N GLY A 190 -19.41 0.48 -6.24
CA GLY A 190 -18.97 -0.77 -6.83
C GLY A 190 -18.71 -1.88 -5.80
N ALA A 191 -19.11 -1.67 -4.56
CA ALA A 191 -19.05 -2.64 -3.47
C ALA A 191 -20.47 -2.94 -3.01
N ARG A 192 -20.93 -4.15 -3.25
CA ARG A 192 -22.32 -4.55 -3.01
C ARG A 192 -22.80 -4.24 -1.59
N GLU A 193 -21.94 -4.44 -0.60
CA GLU A 193 -22.27 -4.21 0.80
C GLU A 193 -22.61 -2.73 1.06
N PHE A 194 -21.90 -1.79 0.44
CA PHE A 194 -22.19 -0.36 0.57
C PHE A 194 -23.38 0.07 -0.27
N ASP A 195 -23.50 -0.46 -1.49
CA ASP A 195 -24.55 -0.10 -2.44
C ASP A 195 -25.93 -0.71 -2.06
N GLU A 196 -25.95 -1.75 -1.22
CA GLU A 196 -27.17 -2.40 -0.72
C GLU A 196 -27.55 -1.95 0.70
N GLY A 197 -26.55 -1.55 1.53
CA GLY A 197 -26.75 -1.38 2.98
C GLY A 197 -26.81 0.06 3.48
N PHE A 198 -26.44 1.08 2.69
CA PHE A 198 -26.24 2.42 3.21
C PHE A 198 -27.12 3.47 2.55
N VAL A 199 -27.56 4.42 3.38
CA VAL A 199 -28.19 5.66 2.94
C VAL A 199 -27.55 6.85 3.64
N PHE A 200 -27.42 7.99 2.93
CA PHE A 200 -26.87 9.19 3.49
C PHE A 200 -27.90 10.31 3.52
N VAL A 201 -28.00 10.97 4.65
CA VAL A 201 -28.88 12.12 4.89
C VAL A 201 -28.09 13.27 5.52
N ASN A 202 -28.67 14.44 5.60
CA ASN A 202 -28.04 15.55 6.27
C ASN A 202 -27.88 15.27 7.78
N LEU A 203 -26.75 15.65 8.38
CA LEU A 203 -26.42 15.44 9.78
C LEU A 203 -27.55 15.88 10.72
N SER A 204 -28.06 17.12 10.52
CA SER A 204 -29.14 17.65 11.33
C SER A 204 -30.45 16.88 11.23
N ALA A 205 -30.72 16.27 10.06
CA ALA A 205 -31.89 15.45 9.85
C ALA A 205 -31.78 14.10 10.58
N ALA A 206 -30.59 13.48 10.54
CA ALA A 206 -30.33 12.26 11.30
C ALA A 206 -30.37 12.51 12.81
N GLN A 207 -29.76 13.60 13.30
CA GLN A 207 -29.82 13.98 14.71
C GLN A 207 -31.26 14.16 15.18
N LYS A 208 -32.09 14.82 14.39
CA LYS A 208 -33.51 14.97 14.70
C LYS A 208 -34.28 13.65 14.70
N LEU A 209 -34.01 12.75 13.73
CA LEU A 209 -34.65 11.43 13.65
C LEU A 209 -34.33 10.59 14.87
N LEU A 210 -33.10 10.69 15.40
CA LEU A 210 -32.63 9.91 16.54
C LEU A 210 -32.85 10.58 17.89
N GLY A 211 -33.35 11.82 17.96
CA GLY A 211 -33.50 12.57 19.20
C GLY A 211 -32.21 13.10 19.80
N MET A 212 -31.13 13.15 19.02
CA MET A 212 -29.78 13.56 19.46
C MET A 212 -29.51 15.00 19.11
N GLU A 213 -29.83 15.96 19.98
CA GLU A 213 -29.53 17.39 19.72
C GLU A 213 -28.01 17.66 19.90
N GLY A 214 -27.32 17.87 18.77
CA GLY A 214 -25.88 18.20 18.76
C GLY A 214 -24.92 17.03 18.98
N GLY A 215 -25.41 15.83 19.33
CA GLY A 215 -24.62 14.62 19.51
C GLY A 215 -24.12 14.03 18.19
N ILE A 216 -23.02 13.33 18.25
CA ILE A 216 -22.39 12.63 17.13
C ILE A 216 -21.87 11.27 17.55
N HIS A 217 -21.87 10.29 16.64
CA HIS A 217 -21.28 8.98 16.90
C HIS A 217 -19.81 8.90 16.50
N GLN A 218 -19.44 9.65 15.45
CA GLN A 218 -18.15 9.48 14.82
C GLN A 218 -17.59 10.80 14.31
N ILE A 219 -16.30 11.05 14.55
CA ILE A 219 -15.52 12.06 13.83
C ILE A 219 -14.52 11.31 12.95
N VAL A 220 -14.63 11.49 11.65
CA VAL A 220 -13.71 10.90 10.68
C VAL A 220 -12.63 11.90 10.36
N LEU A 221 -11.37 11.44 10.37
CA LEU A 221 -10.20 12.26 10.17
C LEU A 221 -9.49 11.92 8.86
N GLN A 222 -8.99 12.94 8.19
CA GLN A 222 -8.12 12.83 7.02
C GLN A 222 -6.83 13.62 7.29
N PHE A 223 -5.67 12.98 7.14
CA PHE A 223 -4.36 13.61 7.36
C PHE A 223 -3.71 14.04 6.03
N LYS A 224 -2.75 14.95 6.11
CA LYS A 224 -1.93 15.36 4.96
C LYS A 224 -0.97 14.24 4.52
N ASP A 225 -0.48 13.44 5.47
CA ASP A 225 0.32 12.24 5.22
C ASP A 225 -0.40 11.02 5.83
N PRO A 226 -0.84 10.05 5.00
CA PRO A 226 -1.51 8.83 5.47
C PRO A 226 -0.69 7.98 6.45
N LYS A 227 0.63 8.17 6.49
CA LYS A 227 1.50 7.48 7.44
C LYS A 227 1.25 7.91 8.88
N THR A 228 0.77 9.14 9.08
CA THR A 228 0.46 9.69 10.40
C THR A 228 -0.62 8.87 11.11
N SER A 229 -1.56 8.31 10.37
CA SER A 229 -2.67 7.52 10.89
C SER A 229 -2.34 6.03 11.11
N ARG A 230 -1.16 5.58 10.66
CA ARG A 230 -0.70 4.20 10.84
C ARG A 230 -0.13 3.95 12.23
N ASP A 231 0.73 4.86 12.70
CA ASP A 231 1.57 4.66 13.88
C ASP A 231 1.20 5.66 15.00
N ASN A 232 0.74 5.15 16.14
CA ASN A 232 0.63 5.90 17.40
C ASN A 232 -0.26 7.17 17.39
N LEU A 233 -1.41 7.14 16.73
CA LEU A 233 -2.41 8.21 16.85
C LEU A 233 -2.84 8.43 18.30
N SER A 234 -2.96 7.36 19.08
CA SER A 234 -3.24 7.39 20.52
C SER A 234 -2.24 8.27 21.27
N LEU A 235 -0.94 8.21 20.94
CA LEU A 235 0.08 9.06 21.58
C LEU A 235 -0.09 10.54 21.25
N SER A 236 -0.56 10.87 20.05
CA SER A 236 -0.76 12.26 19.62
C SER A 236 -2.00 12.91 20.23
N TYR A 237 -2.98 12.10 20.61
CA TYR A 237 -4.26 12.54 21.17
C TYR A 237 -4.54 11.94 22.56
N GLN A 238 -3.49 11.52 23.28
CA GLN A 238 -3.61 10.94 24.64
C GLN A 238 -4.45 11.79 25.60
N ASP A 239 -4.38 13.12 25.47
CA ASP A 239 -5.19 14.04 26.27
C ASP A 239 -6.68 14.03 25.89
N LEU A 240 -7.07 13.41 24.74
CA LEU A 240 -8.46 13.21 24.34
C LEU A 240 -8.96 11.81 24.67
N GLU A 241 -8.07 10.87 24.93
CA GLU A 241 -8.39 9.53 25.43
C GLU A 241 -8.80 9.64 26.92
N ASP A 242 -9.88 10.35 27.17
CA ASP A 242 -10.62 10.19 28.40
C ASP A 242 -11.23 8.78 28.40
N LYS A 243 -11.61 8.23 29.54
CA LYS A 243 -12.15 6.86 29.70
C LYS A 243 -13.35 6.55 28.81
N GLU A 244 -13.87 7.52 28.06
CA GLU A 244 -15.08 7.42 27.23
C GLU A 244 -14.84 7.56 25.72
N ILE A 245 -13.63 7.92 25.26
CA ILE A 245 -13.33 8.17 23.84
C ILE A 245 -12.23 7.24 23.35
N GLU A 246 -12.45 6.67 22.18
CA GLU A 246 -11.51 5.81 21.48
C GLU A 246 -11.08 6.47 20.17
N ILE A 247 -9.75 6.46 19.89
CA ILE A 247 -9.20 6.96 18.64
C ILE A 247 -8.54 5.79 17.91
N THR A 248 -9.09 5.46 16.75
CA THR A 248 -8.64 4.29 15.98
C THR A 248 -8.14 4.72 14.60
N GLY A 249 -6.88 4.43 14.29
CA GLY A 249 -6.32 4.61 12.94
C GLY A 249 -6.79 3.53 11.98
N TRP A 250 -6.55 3.75 10.67
CA TRP A 250 -7.06 2.86 9.62
C TRP A 250 -6.63 1.39 9.78
N LEU A 251 -5.46 1.14 10.38
CA LEU A 251 -4.98 -0.23 10.65
C LEU A 251 -5.85 -0.95 11.68
N GLY A 252 -6.32 -0.23 12.70
CA GLY A 252 -7.29 -0.74 13.68
C GLY A 252 -8.71 -0.81 13.13
N LEU A 253 -9.06 0.09 12.18
CA LEU A 253 -10.35 0.09 11.50
C LEU A 253 -10.53 -1.14 10.59
N GLN A 254 -9.43 -1.57 9.94
CA GLN A 254 -9.41 -2.70 9.00
C GLN A 254 -8.21 -3.62 9.28
N PRO A 255 -8.26 -4.46 10.33
CA PRO A 255 -7.17 -5.37 10.68
C PRO A 255 -6.85 -6.38 9.57
N SER A 256 -7.83 -6.75 8.75
CA SER A 256 -7.67 -7.66 7.61
C SER A 256 -6.70 -7.11 6.55
N ILE A 257 -6.74 -5.80 6.30
CA ILE A 257 -5.81 -5.13 5.38
C ILE A 257 -4.40 -5.07 5.98
N GLY A 258 -4.30 -4.80 7.29
CA GLY A 258 -3.03 -4.88 8.01
C GLY A 258 -2.36 -6.25 7.86
N ALA A 259 -3.12 -7.32 8.10
CA ALA A 259 -2.64 -8.69 7.90
C ALA A 259 -2.23 -8.96 6.43
N MET A 260 -3.01 -8.49 5.46
CA MET A 260 -2.70 -8.64 4.04
C MET A 260 -1.41 -7.90 3.65
N LEU A 261 -1.16 -6.70 4.18
CA LEU A 261 0.08 -5.97 3.97
C LEU A 261 1.29 -6.70 4.58
N GLU A 262 1.12 -7.33 5.74
CA GLU A 262 2.15 -8.14 6.38
C GLU A 262 2.50 -9.37 5.53
N TYR A 263 1.49 -10.09 5.01
CA TYR A 263 1.70 -11.20 4.06
C TYR A 263 2.37 -10.74 2.76
N THR A 264 2.04 -9.57 2.25
CA THR A 264 2.66 -8.99 1.06
C THR A 264 4.16 -8.71 1.30
N ASN A 265 4.52 -8.17 2.47
CA ASN A 265 5.90 -7.95 2.86
C ASN A 265 6.68 -9.27 2.98
N LEU A 266 6.08 -10.30 3.57
CA LEU A 266 6.67 -11.65 3.65
C LEU A 266 6.87 -12.24 2.24
N GLY A 267 5.87 -12.13 1.37
CA GLY A 267 5.96 -12.57 -0.03
C GLY A 267 7.10 -11.88 -0.77
N THR A 268 7.26 -10.58 -0.58
CA THR A 268 8.36 -9.79 -1.15
C THR A 268 9.73 -10.28 -0.67
N ALA A 269 9.86 -10.57 0.62
CA ALA A 269 11.11 -11.09 1.18
C ALA A 269 11.46 -12.47 0.61
N ILE A 270 10.47 -13.34 0.41
CA ILE A 270 10.65 -14.66 -0.22
C ILE A 270 11.08 -14.52 -1.68
N ILE A 271 10.39 -13.72 -2.47
CA ILE A 271 10.73 -13.48 -3.89
C ILE A 271 12.13 -12.87 -4.00
N GLY A 272 12.43 -11.86 -3.19
CA GLY A 272 13.76 -11.25 -3.12
C GLY A 272 14.84 -12.26 -2.76
N GLY A 273 14.59 -13.13 -1.78
CA GLY A 273 15.49 -14.21 -1.38
C GLY A 273 15.76 -15.21 -2.51
N ILE A 274 14.73 -15.63 -3.25
CA ILE A 274 14.87 -16.51 -4.42
C ILE A 274 15.72 -15.83 -5.51
N LEU A 275 15.45 -14.56 -5.83
CA LEU A 275 16.22 -13.81 -6.81
C LEU A 275 17.69 -13.68 -6.38
N PHE A 276 17.96 -13.42 -5.10
CA PHE A 276 19.31 -13.36 -4.57
C PHE A 276 20.06 -14.69 -4.69
N ILE A 277 19.39 -15.81 -4.43
CA ILE A 277 19.98 -17.15 -4.63
C ILE A 277 20.31 -17.37 -6.11
N LEU A 278 19.40 -17.06 -7.03
CA LEU A 278 19.61 -17.21 -8.47
C LEU A 278 20.79 -16.36 -8.98
N ILE A 279 20.84 -15.09 -8.55
CA ILE A 279 21.97 -14.18 -8.88
C ILE A 279 23.27 -14.76 -8.34
N SER A 280 23.29 -15.22 -7.08
CA SER A 280 24.47 -15.79 -6.44
C SER A 280 25.00 -17.03 -7.16
N LEU A 281 24.12 -17.95 -7.55
CA LEU A 281 24.48 -19.14 -8.33
C LEU A 281 25.05 -18.76 -9.70
N GLY A 282 24.47 -17.77 -10.36
CA GLY A 282 24.99 -17.27 -11.64
C GLY A 282 26.39 -16.63 -11.52
N VAL A 283 26.60 -15.84 -10.47
CA VAL A 283 27.90 -15.22 -10.18
C VAL A 283 28.95 -16.27 -9.86
N ILE A 284 28.63 -17.25 -9.00
CA ILE A 284 29.53 -18.37 -8.66
C ILE A 284 29.93 -19.12 -9.93
N ASN A 285 28.96 -19.53 -10.74
CA ASN A 285 29.23 -20.27 -11.97
C ASN A 285 30.13 -19.48 -12.92
N SER A 286 29.83 -18.19 -13.12
CA SER A 286 30.62 -17.31 -14.00
C SER A 286 32.05 -17.13 -13.51
N LEU A 287 32.24 -16.90 -12.20
CA LEU A 287 33.57 -16.71 -11.63
C LEU A 287 34.39 -18.00 -11.65
N PHE A 288 33.78 -19.14 -11.34
CA PHE A 288 34.50 -20.42 -11.46
C PHE A 288 34.95 -20.69 -12.89
N MET A 289 34.09 -20.49 -13.87
CA MET A 289 34.47 -20.62 -15.27
C MET A 289 35.64 -19.69 -15.62
N SER A 290 35.61 -18.42 -15.14
CA SER A 290 36.72 -17.48 -15.29
C SER A 290 38.01 -17.99 -14.70
N ILE A 291 37.97 -18.56 -13.50
CA ILE A 291 39.14 -19.09 -12.81
C ILE A 291 39.68 -20.32 -13.54
N TYR A 292 38.82 -21.22 -14.00
CA TYR A 292 39.23 -22.44 -14.73
C TYR A 292 39.90 -22.12 -16.07
N GLU A 293 39.39 -21.16 -16.83
CA GLU A 293 39.99 -20.69 -18.09
C GLU A 293 41.39 -20.07 -17.86
N ARG A 294 41.63 -19.52 -16.67
CA ARG A 294 42.86 -18.79 -16.32
C ARG A 294 43.72 -19.52 -15.29
N ILE A 295 43.47 -20.82 -15.07
CA ILE A 295 44.19 -21.56 -14.02
C ILE A 295 45.71 -21.56 -14.23
N TYR A 296 46.15 -21.62 -15.47
CA TYR A 296 47.59 -21.54 -15.85
C TYR A 296 48.17 -20.15 -15.50
N GLU A 297 47.49 -19.07 -15.82
CA GLU A 297 47.92 -17.70 -15.47
C GLU A 297 48.05 -17.53 -13.96
N PHE A 298 47.06 -17.99 -13.18
CA PHE A 298 47.17 -17.97 -11.71
C PHE A 298 48.32 -18.82 -11.20
N GLY A 299 48.62 -19.95 -11.84
CA GLY A 299 49.77 -20.78 -11.53
C GLY A 299 51.10 -20.05 -11.74
N VAL A 300 51.28 -19.36 -12.89
CA VAL A 300 52.46 -18.57 -13.21
C VAL A 300 52.65 -17.39 -12.25
N ILE A 301 51.59 -16.62 -12.03
CA ILE A 301 51.61 -15.46 -11.12
C ILE A 301 51.99 -15.90 -9.71
N ARG A 302 51.47 -17.06 -9.24
CA ARG A 302 51.84 -17.65 -7.97
C ARG A 302 53.29 -18.13 -7.92
N ALA A 303 53.81 -18.70 -9.00
CA ALA A 303 55.23 -19.15 -9.08
C ALA A 303 56.21 -17.97 -9.02
N ILE A 304 55.85 -16.79 -9.52
CA ILE A 304 56.65 -15.55 -9.46
C ILE A 304 56.58 -14.89 -8.07
N GLY A 305 55.73 -15.40 -7.13
CA GLY A 305 55.74 -14.92 -5.74
C GLY A 305 54.52 -14.10 -5.31
N THR A 306 53.48 -13.97 -6.15
CA THR A 306 52.26 -13.26 -5.78
C THR A 306 51.58 -13.92 -4.58
N SER A 307 51.20 -13.13 -3.59
CA SER A 307 50.55 -13.60 -2.35
C SER A 307 49.11 -14.09 -2.59
N ARG A 308 48.63 -14.93 -1.68
CA ARG A 308 47.23 -15.38 -1.75
C ARG A 308 46.23 -14.23 -1.66
N PHE A 309 46.53 -13.23 -0.85
CA PHE A 309 45.69 -12.06 -0.65
C PHE A 309 45.54 -11.24 -1.93
N GLU A 310 46.62 -11.11 -2.71
CA GLU A 310 46.60 -10.40 -3.99
C GLU A 310 45.73 -11.09 -5.02
N ILE A 311 45.70 -12.43 -5.08
CA ILE A 311 44.80 -13.17 -5.96
C ILE A 311 43.36 -13.02 -5.52
N ILE A 312 43.06 -13.11 -4.22
CA ILE A 312 41.71 -12.85 -3.69
C ILE A 312 41.24 -11.43 -4.06
N SER A 313 42.10 -10.45 -3.83
CA SER A 313 41.80 -9.06 -4.18
C SER A 313 41.53 -8.86 -5.67
N LEU A 314 42.29 -9.51 -6.56
CA LEU A 314 42.09 -9.44 -8.01
C LEU A 314 40.70 -9.97 -8.40
N VAL A 315 40.31 -11.14 -7.87
CA VAL A 315 39.01 -11.74 -8.17
C VAL A 315 37.88 -10.93 -7.58
N LEU A 316 38.03 -10.36 -6.38
CA LEU A 316 37.02 -9.50 -5.76
C LEU A 316 36.85 -8.17 -6.52
N VAL A 317 37.93 -7.58 -7.02
CA VAL A 317 37.86 -6.37 -7.87
C VAL A 317 37.17 -6.68 -9.20
N GLU A 318 37.45 -7.86 -9.81
CA GLU A 318 36.73 -8.32 -11.01
C GLU A 318 35.23 -8.47 -10.74
N ALA A 319 34.83 -9.09 -9.62
CA ALA A 319 33.46 -9.22 -9.20
C ALA A 319 32.79 -7.87 -8.89
N PHE A 320 33.52 -6.93 -8.30
CA PHE A 320 33.04 -5.57 -8.03
C PHE A 320 32.67 -4.85 -9.33
N PHE A 321 33.54 -4.85 -10.33
CA PHE A 321 33.26 -4.22 -11.62
C PHE A 321 32.10 -4.90 -12.35
N LEU A 322 32.02 -6.23 -12.28
CA LEU A 322 30.91 -6.99 -12.83
C LEU A 322 29.59 -6.59 -12.15
N GLY A 323 29.57 -6.54 -10.82
CA GLY A 323 28.42 -6.10 -10.03
C GLY A 323 28.03 -4.65 -10.32
N LEU A 324 29.00 -3.74 -10.42
CA LEU A 324 28.76 -2.32 -10.71
C LEU A 324 28.15 -2.11 -12.10
N LEU A 325 28.72 -2.75 -13.12
CA LEU A 325 28.19 -2.67 -14.50
C LEU A 325 26.77 -3.25 -14.58
N SER A 326 26.56 -4.40 -13.96
CA SER A 326 25.26 -5.07 -13.92
C SER A 326 24.21 -4.26 -13.15
N ALA A 327 24.61 -3.68 -12.02
CA ALA A 327 23.74 -2.83 -11.22
C ALA A 327 23.33 -1.56 -11.97
N PHE A 328 24.27 -0.95 -12.70
CA PHE A 328 23.98 0.22 -13.53
C PHE A 328 22.96 -0.10 -14.65
N LEU A 329 23.18 -1.19 -15.38
CA LEU A 329 22.24 -1.64 -16.42
C LEU A 329 20.88 -2.05 -15.86
N GLY A 330 20.87 -2.81 -14.76
CA GLY A 330 19.65 -3.25 -14.09
C GLY A 330 18.84 -2.09 -13.52
N LEU A 331 19.52 -1.07 -12.99
CA LEU A 331 18.89 0.15 -12.52
C LEU A 331 18.18 0.89 -13.65
N ILE A 332 18.85 1.09 -14.79
CA ILE A 332 18.26 1.77 -15.96
C ILE A 332 17.01 1.02 -16.42
N VAL A 333 17.13 -0.29 -16.64
CA VAL A 333 16.02 -1.12 -17.13
C VAL A 333 14.89 -1.15 -16.11
N GLY A 334 15.17 -1.38 -14.84
CA GLY A 334 14.17 -1.45 -13.77
C GLY A 334 13.42 -0.14 -13.59
N LEU A 335 14.13 1.00 -13.61
CA LEU A 335 13.50 2.31 -13.50
C LEU A 335 12.66 2.66 -14.73
N LEU A 336 13.10 2.31 -15.94
CA LEU A 336 12.33 2.54 -17.16
C LEU A 336 11.01 1.75 -17.14
N PHE A 337 11.05 0.47 -16.75
CA PHE A 337 9.83 -0.33 -16.62
C PHE A 337 8.92 0.21 -15.52
N SER A 338 9.44 0.49 -14.33
CA SER A 338 8.65 1.04 -13.24
C SER A 338 8.05 2.40 -13.60
N TYR A 339 8.81 3.28 -14.26
CA TYR A 339 8.30 4.58 -14.72
C TYR A 339 7.20 4.43 -15.77
N TYR A 340 7.36 3.51 -16.72
CA TYR A 340 6.33 3.26 -17.74
C TYR A 340 5.00 2.84 -17.08
N TYR A 341 5.04 1.90 -16.12
CA TYR A 341 3.83 1.43 -15.44
C TYR A 341 3.34 2.38 -14.33
N SER A 342 4.14 3.34 -13.88
CA SER A 342 3.65 4.40 -12.99
C SER A 342 2.72 5.39 -13.69
N ILE A 343 2.84 5.51 -15.03
CA ILE A 343 1.99 6.40 -15.85
C ILE A 343 0.82 5.63 -16.46
N ASN A 344 1.11 4.48 -17.08
CA ASN A 344 0.11 3.74 -17.86
C ASN A 344 -0.72 2.76 -17.01
N GLY A 345 -0.23 2.39 -15.84
CA GLY A 345 -0.81 1.34 -15.01
C GLY A 345 -0.58 -0.07 -15.58
N LEU A 346 -0.52 -1.05 -14.71
CA LEU A 346 -0.53 -2.47 -15.05
C LEU A 346 -1.98 -2.96 -14.97
N PRO A 347 -2.61 -3.42 -16.05
CA PRO A 347 -3.99 -3.90 -16.00
C PRO A 347 -4.07 -5.19 -15.19
N LEU A 348 -4.73 -5.13 -14.05
CA LEU A 348 -4.96 -6.29 -13.16
C LEU A 348 -6.34 -6.91 -13.35
N GLY A 349 -7.21 -6.28 -14.15
CA GLY A 349 -8.62 -6.63 -14.24
C GLY A 349 -9.41 -6.11 -13.03
N GLU A 350 -10.67 -6.49 -12.95
CA GLU A 350 -11.52 -6.15 -11.82
C GLU A 350 -11.08 -6.98 -10.61
N MET A 351 -10.36 -6.35 -9.68
CA MET A 351 -9.98 -6.96 -8.41
C MET A 351 -10.83 -6.39 -7.29
N GLU A 352 -11.54 -7.26 -6.61
CA GLU A 352 -12.30 -6.96 -5.40
C GLU A 352 -11.54 -7.52 -4.19
N VAL A 353 -11.30 -6.68 -3.19
CA VAL A 353 -10.71 -7.09 -1.91
C VAL A 353 -11.63 -6.65 -0.79
N SER A 354 -12.11 -7.63 -0.03
CA SER A 354 -13.01 -7.39 1.12
C SER A 354 -14.26 -6.59 0.76
N GLY A 355 -14.89 -6.86 -0.39
CA GLY A 355 -16.08 -6.15 -0.84
C GLY A 355 -15.83 -4.77 -1.44
N ILE A 356 -14.58 -4.35 -1.58
CA ILE A 356 -14.21 -3.04 -2.14
C ILE A 356 -13.50 -3.25 -3.47
N MET A 357 -14.00 -2.64 -4.54
CA MET A 357 -13.31 -2.61 -5.82
C MET A 357 -12.02 -1.79 -5.71
N LEU A 358 -10.88 -2.42 -6.05
CA LEU A 358 -9.59 -1.78 -6.09
C LEU A 358 -9.46 -0.92 -7.36
N GLY A 359 -9.97 0.31 -7.31
CA GLY A 359 -9.81 1.30 -8.37
C GLY A 359 -10.32 0.86 -9.74
N ASN A 360 -9.79 1.48 -10.81
CA ASN A 360 -10.19 1.20 -12.21
C ASN A 360 -9.50 -0.05 -12.80
N GLY A 361 -9.15 -1.05 -12.01
CA GLY A 361 -8.46 -2.25 -12.49
C GLY A 361 -7.00 -2.05 -12.92
N ASN A 362 -6.40 -0.89 -12.66
CA ASN A 362 -5.01 -0.58 -13.01
C ASN A 362 -4.15 -0.39 -11.77
N LEU A 363 -3.04 -1.10 -11.72
CA LEU A 363 -2.02 -0.94 -10.69
C LEU A 363 -0.92 0.01 -11.17
N TYR A 364 -0.73 1.11 -10.50
CA TYR A 364 0.35 2.06 -10.77
C TYR A 364 1.55 1.76 -9.87
N THR A 365 2.72 1.54 -10.47
CA THR A 365 3.95 1.31 -9.70
C THR A 365 4.40 2.61 -9.02
N GLU A 366 4.87 2.52 -7.78
CA GLU A 366 5.40 3.66 -7.03
C GLU A 366 6.92 3.60 -6.95
N LEU A 367 7.58 4.65 -7.47
CA LEU A 367 9.04 4.79 -7.41
C LEU A 367 9.43 5.47 -6.08
N ALA A 368 10.35 4.87 -5.35
CA ALA A 368 10.88 5.42 -4.12
C ALA A 368 12.40 5.69 -4.23
N PRO A 369 12.92 6.80 -3.64
CA PRO A 369 14.33 7.16 -3.75
C PRO A 369 15.29 6.06 -3.25
N TYR A 370 14.87 5.27 -2.25
CA TYR A 370 15.70 4.19 -1.71
C TYR A 370 15.96 3.07 -2.73
N GLN A 371 15.05 2.81 -3.69
CA GLN A 371 15.22 1.81 -4.75
C GLN A 371 16.43 2.12 -5.63
N VAL A 372 16.69 3.41 -5.87
CA VAL A 372 17.81 3.88 -6.70
C VAL A 372 19.15 3.67 -6.02
N ILE A 373 19.20 3.73 -4.70
CA ILE A 373 20.45 3.68 -3.93
C ILE A 373 20.67 2.30 -3.31
N PHE A 374 19.70 1.81 -2.55
CA PHE A 374 19.91 0.61 -1.72
C PHE A 374 19.81 -0.70 -2.51
N LEU A 375 18.88 -0.83 -3.47
CA LEU A 375 18.76 -2.08 -4.23
C LEU A 375 19.99 -2.38 -5.08
N PRO A 376 20.58 -1.41 -5.85
CA PRO A 376 21.85 -1.64 -6.52
C PRO A 376 22.99 -1.95 -5.56
N LEU A 377 23.05 -1.26 -4.40
CA LEU A 377 24.07 -1.50 -3.38
C LEU A 377 23.98 -2.92 -2.82
N TYR A 378 22.76 -3.42 -2.54
CA TYR A 378 22.55 -4.80 -2.07
C TYR A 378 23.01 -5.82 -3.12
N VAL A 379 22.76 -5.61 -4.40
CA VAL A 379 23.21 -6.49 -5.47
C VAL A 379 24.74 -6.48 -5.62
N ILE A 380 25.37 -5.32 -5.51
CA ILE A 380 26.85 -5.22 -5.53
C ILE A 380 27.45 -5.95 -4.31
N LEU A 381 26.93 -5.73 -3.11
CA LEU A 381 27.36 -6.42 -1.90
C LEU A 381 27.15 -7.93 -2.01
N LEU A 382 26.00 -8.37 -2.51
CA LEU A 382 25.72 -9.78 -2.74
C LEU A 382 26.74 -10.40 -3.72
N THR A 383 27.05 -9.71 -4.82
CA THR A 383 28.04 -10.15 -5.80
C THR A 383 29.41 -10.31 -5.17
N LEU A 384 29.83 -9.37 -4.32
CA LEU A 384 31.10 -9.43 -3.59
C LEU A 384 31.13 -10.58 -2.59
N ILE A 385 30.09 -10.74 -1.77
CA ILE A 385 29.99 -11.84 -0.79
C ILE A 385 30.05 -13.20 -1.51
N THR A 386 29.30 -13.33 -2.59
CA THR A 386 29.25 -14.54 -3.40
C THR A 386 30.60 -14.85 -4.04
N ALA A 387 31.38 -13.83 -4.43
CA ALA A 387 32.68 -13.96 -5.03
C ALA A 387 33.77 -14.42 -4.06
N ILE A 388 33.57 -14.31 -2.74
CA ILE A 388 34.55 -14.71 -1.73
C ILE A 388 34.93 -16.18 -1.90
N TYR A 389 33.96 -17.07 -2.12
CA TYR A 389 34.21 -18.50 -2.26
C TYR A 389 35.06 -18.85 -3.50
N PRO A 390 34.72 -18.40 -4.72
CA PRO A 390 35.60 -18.54 -5.90
C PRO A 390 36.98 -17.91 -5.72
N ALA A 391 37.06 -16.71 -5.12
CA ALA A 391 38.33 -16.01 -4.89
C ALA A 391 39.26 -16.82 -3.98
N PHE A 392 38.70 -17.38 -2.91
CA PHE A 392 39.47 -18.25 -2.01
C PHE A 392 39.94 -19.51 -2.71
N PHE A 393 39.10 -20.12 -3.57
CA PHE A 393 39.47 -21.26 -4.39
C PHE A 393 40.66 -20.92 -5.31
N ALA A 394 40.58 -19.79 -6.03
CA ALA A 394 41.67 -19.32 -6.91
C ALA A 394 42.98 -19.14 -6.16
N SER A 395 42.96 -18.62 -4.93
CA SER A 395 44.15 -18.40 -4.10
C SER A 395 44.87 -19.68 -3.66
N ARG A 396 44.17 -20.84 -3.70
CA ARG A 396 44.72 -22.15 -3.32
C ARG A 396 45.29 -22.97 -4.49
N ILE A 397 45.28 -22.43 -5.70
CA ILE A 397 45.84 -23.09 -6.89
C ILE A 397 47.35 -23.37 -6.66
N VAL A 398 47.74 -24.64 -6.82
CA VAL A 398 49.14 -25.07 -6.67
C VAL A 398 49.84 -24.90 -8.00
N PRO A 399 50.95 -24.13 -8.09
CA PRO A 399 51.64 -23.81 -9.32
C PRO A 399 52.06 -25.05 -10.14
N THR A 400 52.56 -26.07 -9.49
CA THR A 400 53.03 -27.31 -10.14
C THR A 400 51.92 -28.04 -10.87
N ARG A 401 50.70 -28.12 -10.28
CA ARG A 401 49.52 -28.75 -10.92
C ARG A 401 48.93 -27.89 -12.04
N ALA A 402 49.01 -26.55 -11.89
CA ALA A 402 48.49 -25.64 -12.90
C ALA A 402 49.35 -25.64 -14.18
N LEU A 403 50.65 -25.77 -14.04
CA LEU A 403 51.61 -25.81 -15.17
C LEU A 403 51.56 -27.14 -15.92
N GLN A 404 51.25 -28.29 -15.25
CA GLN A 404 51.12 -29.61 -15.89
C GLN A 404 49.89 -29.80 -16.73
N ARG A 405 48.82 -28.98 -16.55
CA ARG A 405 47.60 -29.04 -17.37
C ARG A 405 47.70 -28.35 -18.73
N ALA A 406 48.82 -27.68 -19.01
CA ALA A 406 49.06 -26.97 -20.27
C ALA A 406 49.91 -27.78 -21.26
N LEU A 407 50.35 -28.98 -20.87
CA LEU A 407 50.99 -29.98 -21.70
C LEU A 407 49.97 -31.09 -22.00
#